data_986baaabb829d1c4984b78acd553de00
#
_entry.id   986baaabb829d1c4984b78acd553de00
#
_cell.length_a   1.000
_cell.length_b   1.000
_cell.length_c   1.000
_cell.angle_alpha   90.00
_cell.angle_beta   90.00
_cell.angle_gamma   90.00
#
_symmetry.space_group_name_H-M   'P 1'
#
loop_
_entity.id
_entity.type
_entity.pdbx_description
1 polymer ?
#
loop_
_entity_poly.entity_id
_entity_poly.type
_entity_poly.pdbx_seq_one_letter_code
_entity_poly.pdbx_strand_id
1 'polypeptide(L)'
;WVKAVYLTVDGQPALDVADGLSVYEMEYDENGNLVKALHKDAKGDLMLPKRNGYAGVKNTYNEEGQCVKTEVLGIDGNPMFIAENGYAGIENKYDINGYVCEQTFINTEGQICDTRQGMARSTYVNDEHGNNLEQWFYNKAGNLCLNADGVAGIKAKFDSVGNLIEYMNYDVKHQPVLDNNGFAGQRFAYNELGLISEMAGLGVDGKPCASKELVYITRMTYDRKGNLIRRAFYDASGKKLMLNREGEAGWENTYDEHGNLVAYAFFGTDGKPCVSKGLH
;
A
#
# COMPACT_ATOMS: atom_id res chain seq x y z
N TRP A 1 -25.46 -5.57 18.31
CA TRP A 1 -24.98 -6.55 17.30
C TRP A 1 -25.69 -6.34 15.98
N VAL A 2 -24.93 -6.29 14.89
CA VAL A 2 -25.44 -6.32 13.53
C VAL A 2 -24.94 -7.60 12.88
N LYS A 3 -25.81 -8.25 12.09
CA LYS A 3 -25.51 -9.53 11.45
C LYS A 3 -25.78 -9.42 9.96
N ALA A 4 -24.77 -9.69 9.14
CA ALA A 4 -24.90 -9.92 7.69
C ALA A 4 -24.82 -11.42 7.43
N VAL A 5 -25.72 -11.97 6.63
CA VAL A 5 -25.80 -13.41 6.32
C VAL A 5 -25.84 -13.58 4.81
N TYR A 6 -24.97 -14.44 4.27
CA TYR A 6 -25.11 -14.91 2.90
C TYR A 6 -26.22 -15.93 2.81
N LEU A 7 -27.16 -15.73 1.88
CA LEU A 7 -28.29 -16.62 1.66
C LEU A 7 -28.30 -17.15 0.23
N THR A 8 -28.80 -18.37 0.06
CA THR A 8 -29.22 -18.92 -1.24
C THR A 8 -30.46 -18.18 -1.73
N VAL A 9 -30.84 -18.39 -3.01
CA VAL A 9 -32.08 -17.85 -3.59
C VAL A 9 -33.33 -18.32 -2.82
N ASP A 10 -33.26 -19.46 -2.12
CA ASP A 10 -34.35 -20.02 -1.31
C ASP A 10 -34.32 -19.51 0.14
N GLY A 11 -33.44 -18.53 0.46
CA GLY A 11 -33.33 -17.92 1.79
C GLY A 11 -32.63 -18.80 2.85
N GLN A 12 -31.94 -19.88 2.46
CA GLN A 12 -31.15 -20.70 3.36
C GLN A 12 -29.73 -20.11 3.52
N PRO A 13 -29.05 -20.26 4.69
CA PRO A 13 -27.66 -19.88 4.84
C PRO A 13 -26.78 -20.48 3.74
N ALA A 14 -26.05 -19.62 3.03
CA ALA A 14 -25.13 -20.00 1.97
C ALA A 14 -23.69 -19.70 2.39
N LEU A 15 -22.75 -20.39 1.76
CA LEU A 15 -21.33 -20.06 1.89
C LEU A 15 -20.94 -19.10 0.77
N ASP A 16 -20.21 -18.03 1.10
CA ASP A 16 -19.47 -17.29 0.09
C ASP A 16 -18.45 -18.23 -0.55
N VAL A 17 -18.51 -18.35 -1.89
CA VAL A 17 -17.69 -19.30 -2.66
C VAL A 17 -16.19 -19.00 -2.52
N ALA A 18 -15.83 -17.74 -2.34
CA ALA A 18 -14.44 -17.31 -2.22
C ALA A 18 -13.85 -17.67 -0.84
N ASP A 19 -14.57 -17.39 0.24
CA ASP A 19 -14.07 -17.43 1.61
C ASP A 19 -14.64 -18.58 2.45
N GLY A 20 -15.76 -19.19 2.01
CA GLY A 20 -16.50 -20.19 2.78
C GLY A 20 -17.29 -19.60 3.96
N LEU A 21 -17.41 -18.29 4.02
CA LEU A 21 -18.10 -17.53 5.06
C LEU A 21 -19.61 -17.58 4.84
N SER A 22 -20.37 -17.75 5.92
CA SER A 22 -21.84 -17.66 5.87
C SER A 22 -22.37 -16.43 6.62
N VAL A 23 -21.75 -16.10 7.74
CA VAL A 23 -22.24 -15.05 8.64
C VAL A 23 -21.11 -14.12 9.03
N TYR A 24 -21.42 -12.82 8.96
CA TYR A 24 -20.59 -11.74 9.49
C TYR A 24 -21.34 -11.10 10.67
N GLU A 25 -20.82 -11.26 11.89
CA GLU A 25 -21.38 -10.63 13.08
C GLU A 25 -20.53 -9.47 13.53
N MET A 26 -21.16 -8.32 13.81
CA MET A 26 -20.51 -7.11 14.25
C MET A 26 -21.12 -6.61 15.54
N GLU A 27 -20.28 -6.23 16.48
CA GLU A 27 -20.65 -5.61 17.76
C GLU A 27 -20.13 -4.18 17.78
N TYR A 28 -20.97 -3.27 18.20
CA TYR A 28 -20.65 -1.85 18.32
C TYR A 28 -20.83 -1.41 19.77
N ASP A 29 -20.02 -0.46 20.21
CA ASP A 29 -20.21 0.22 21.49
C ASP A 29 -21.36 1.26 21.40
N GLU A 30 -21.61 1.95 22.51
CA GLU A 30 -22.64 2.99 22.60
C GLU A 30 -22.35 4.23 21.73
N ASN A 31 -21.09 4.44 21.33
CA ASN A 31 -20.65 5.52 20.45
C ASN A 31 -20.70 5.13 18.96
N GLY A 32 -21.06 3.87 18.65
CA GLY A 32 -21.10 3.34 17.29
C GLY A 32 -19.75 2.84 16.76
N ASN A 33 -18.73 2.68 17.60
CA ASN A 33 -17.45 2.10 17.20
C ASN A 33 -17.55 0.57 17.10
N LEU A 34 -16.99 0.00 16.06
CA LEU A 34 -16.94 -1.46 15.84
C LEU A 34 -15.96 -2.11 16.83
N VAL A 35 -16.45 -2.67 17.95
CA VAL A 35 -15.62 -3.30 18.97
C VAL A 35 -15.27 -4.76 18.66
N LYS A 36 -16.08 -5.44 17.83
CA LYS A 36 -15.81 -6.83 17.44
C LYS A 36 -16.46 -7.18 16.12
N ALA A 37 -15.72 -7.89 15.27
CA ALA A 37 -16.24 -8.48 14.05
C ALA A 37 -15.86 -9.96 13.99
N LEU A 38 -16.81 -10.85 13.67
CA LEU A 38 -16.63 -12.30 13.69
C LEU A 38 -17.08 -12.94 12.39
N HIS A 39 -16.31 -13.89 11.91
CA HIS A 39 -16.59 -14.74 10.75
C HIS A 39 -17.12 -16.09 11.23
N LYS A 40 -18.29 -16.49 10.75
CA LYS A 40 -18.94 -17.72 11.14
C LYS A 40 -19.37 -18.55 9.93
N ASP A 41 -19.39 -19.84 10.11
CA ASP A 41 -19.95 -20.77 9.14
C ASP A 41 -21.50 -20.79 9.18
N ALA A 42 -22.12 -21.63 8.36
CA ALA A 42 -23.58 -21.76 8.29
C ALA A 42 -24.20 -22.33 9.58
N LYS A 43 -23.42 -22.98 10.45
CA LYS A 43 -23.88 -23.49 11.74
C LYS A 43 -23.77 -22.43 12.84
N GLY A 44 -23.07 -21.34 12.59
CA GLY A 44 -22.81 -20.29 13.55
C GLY A 44 -21.49 -20.43 14.32
N ASP A 45 -20.67 -21.41 13.96
CA ASP A 45 -19.37 -21.64 14.58
C ASP A 45 -18.33 -20.67 13.98
N LEU A 46 -17.35 -20.22 14.78
CA LEU A 46 -16.25 -19.39 14.31
C LEU A 46 -15.44 -20.14 13.26
N MET A 47 -15.06 -19.46 12.18
CA MET A 47 -14.30 -20.04 11.09
C MET A 47 -13.18 -19.12 10.61
N LEU A 48 -12.18 -19.70 9.94
CA LEU A 48 -11.11 -18.97 9.27
C LEU A 48 -11.43 -18.85 7.77
N PRO A 49 -11.86 -17.67 7.27
CA PRO A 49 -12.02 -17.45 5.84
C PRO A 49 -10.70 -17.69 5.11
N LYS A 50 -10.76 -18.27 3.90
CA LYS A 50 -9.56 -18.61 3.12
C LYS A 50 -8.69 -17.39 2.80
N ARG A 51 -9.33 -16.24 2.57
CA ARG A 51 -8.63 -15.00 2.21
C ARG A 51 -7.89 -14.35 3.39
N ASN A 52 -8.52 -14.35 4.57
CA ASN A 52 -8.00 -13.61 5.73
C ASN A 52 -7.27 -14.49 6.73
N GLY A 53 -7.64 -15.78 6.85
CA GLY A 53 -6.99 -16.75 7.73
C GLY A 53 -7.20 -16.51 9.23
N TYR A 54 -8.21 -15.69 9.64
CA TYR A 54 -8.55 -15.42 11.03
C TYR A 54 -10.08 -15.37 11.23
N ALA A 55 -10.54 -15.72 12.44
CA ALA A 55 -11.97 -15.83 12.74
C ALA A 55 -12.64 -14.48 13.09
N GLY A 56 -11.88 -13.45 13.32
CA GLY A 56 -12.43 -12.13 13.61
C GLY A 56 -11.37 -11.16 14.09
N VAL A 57 -11.84 -9.97 14.47
CA VAL A 57 -11.04 -8.93 15.10
C VAL A 57 -11.76 -8.37 16.32
N LYS A 58 -10.98 -7.88 17.28
CA LYS A 58 -11.46 -7.12 18.43
C LYS A 58 -10.71 -5.79 18.47
N ASN A 59 -11.47 -4.70 18.57
CA ASN A 59 -10.94 -3.34 18.63
C ASN A 59 -11.16 -2.73 20.00
N THR A 60 -10.22 -1.88 20.42
CA THR A 60 -10.31 -1.03 21.61
C THR A 60 -10.13 0.41 21.18
N TYR A 61 -10.93 1.29 21.75
CA TYR A 61 -10.94 2.71 21.42
C TYR A 61 -10.58 3.54 22.65
N ASN A 62 -9.98 4.71 22.44
CA ASN A 62 -9.80 5.72 23.48
C ASN A 62 -11.06 6.60 23.64
N GLU A 63 -11.00 7.58 24.52
CA GLU A 63 -12.12 8.51 24.80
C GLU A 63 -12.46 9.39 23.59
N GLU A 64 -11.50 9.64 22.70
CA GLU A 64 -11.67 10.38 21.45
C GLU A 64 -12.25 9.54 20.30
N GLY A 65 -12.54 8.25 20.54
CA GLY A 65 -13.08 7.33 19.53
C GLY A 65 -12.04 6.80 18.53
N GLN A 66 -10.74 6.95 18.82
CA GLN A 66 -9.67 6.44 17.97
C GLN A 66 -9.36 4.99 18.34
N CYS A 67 -9.18 4.12 17.33
CA CYS A 67 -8.85 2.71 17.53
C CYS A 67 -7.39 2.54 17.98
N VAL A 68 -7.19 2.38 19.28
CA VAL A 68 -5.84 2.26 19.89
C VAL A 68 -5.32 0.82 19.86
N LYS A 69 -6.17 -0.19 19.69
CA LYS A 69 -5.75 -1.59 19.61
C LYS A 69 -6.69 -2.40 18.73
N THR A 70 -6.09 -3.25 17.89
CA THR A 70 -6.79 -4.32 17.15
C THR A 70 -6.13 -5.64 17.45
N GLU A 71 -6.90 -6.63 17.91
CA GLU A 71 -6.48 -8.02 18.15
C GLU A 71 -7.14 -8.91 17.11
N VAL A 72 -6.38 -9.83 16.54
CA VAL A 72 -6.86 -10.83 15.59
C VAL A 72 -7.27 -12.08 16.34
N LEU A 73 -8.46 -12.62 16.05
CA LEU A 73 -9.07 -13.70 16.80
C LEU A 73 -9.05 -15.02 16.02
N GLY A 74 -8.74 -16.11 16.73
CA GLY A 74 -8.84 -17.48 16.26
C GLY A 74 -10.25 -18.06 16.40
N ILE A 75 -10.41 -19.33 16.00
CA ILE A 75 -11.69 -20.06 16.09
C ILE A 75 -12.15 -20.31 17.52
N ASP A 76 -11.27 -20.18 18.49
CA ASP A 76 -11.57 -20.24 19.93
C ASP A 76 -11.97 -18.87 20.50
N GLY A 77 -11.98 -17.83 19.68
CA GLY A 77 -12.29 -16.45 20.07
C GLY A 77 -11.17 -15.74 20.82
N ASN A 78 -9.99 -16.37 20.98
CA ASN A 78 -8.82 -15.79 21.62
C ASN A 78 -7.87 -15.15 20.59
N PRO A 79 -6.95 -14.25 21.02
CA PRO A 79 -5.93 -13.71 20.13
C PRO A 79 -5.12 -14.81 19.43
N MET A 80 -4.96 -14.71 18.12
CA MET A 80 -4.18 -15.66 17.32
C MET A 80 -3.09 -14.99 16.51
N PHE A 81 -2.02 -15.71 16.26
CA PHE A 81 -0.94 -15.28 15.36
C PHE A 81 -1.39 -15.40 13.90
N ILE A 82 -1.26 -14.32 13.12
CA ILE A 82 -1.36 -14.40 11.67
C ILE A 82 -0.02 -14.94 11.16
N ALA A 83 -0.01 -16.23 10.75
CA ALA A 83 1.21 -16.91 10.38
C ALA A 83 2.01 -16.21 9.27
N GLU A 84 1.35 -15.58 8.31
CA GLU A 84 2.00 -14.84 7.21
C GLU A 84 2.65 -13.54 7.67
N ASN A 85 2.08 -12.88 8.67
CA ASN A 85 2.50 -11.55 9.11
C ASN A 85 3.40 -11.59 10.34
N GLY A 86 3.28 -12.62 11.20
CA GLY A 86 4.09 -12.80 12.40
C GLY A 86 3.64 -11.97 13.61
N TYR A 87 2.37 -11.53 13.66
CA TYR A 87 1.80 -10.83 14.81
C TYR A 87 0.35 -11.27 15.08
N ALA A 88 -0.17 -10.95 16.26
CA ALA A 88 -1.54 -11.24 16.68
C ALA A 88 -2.40 -9.98 16.82
N GLY A 89 -1.81 -8.81 16.76
CA GLY A 89 -2.52 -7.54 16.86
C GLY A 89 -1.62 -6.34 16.66
N ILE A 90 -2.24 -5.16 16.68
CA ILE A 90 -1.60 -3.88 16.46
C ILE A 90 -2.08 -2.91 17.53
N GLU A 91 -1.16 -2.11 18.08
CA GLU A 91 -1.46 -0.97 18.94
C GLU A 91 -1.05 0.31 18.23
N ASN A 92 -1.91 1.34 18.28
CA ASN A 92 -1.69 2.65 17.67
C ASN A 92 -1.62 3.74 18.73
N LYS A 93 -0.74 4.72 18.50
CA LYS A 93 -0.78 6.03 19.15
C LYS A 93 -1.07 7.09 18.11
N TYR A 94 -1.68 8.16 18.57
CA TYR A 94 -2.12 9.27 17.73
C TYR A 94 -1.41 10.56 18.14
N ASP A 95 -1.17 11.44 17.18
CA ASP A 95 -0.69 12.79 17.43
C ASP A 95 -1.83 13.73 17.84
N ILE A 96 -1.48 14.99 18.11
CA ILE A 96 -2.47 16.00 18.55
C ILE A 96 -3.55 16.30 17.51
N ASN A 97 -3.29 16.01 16.24
CA ASN A 97 -4.23 16.20 15.14
C ASN A 97 -5.10 14.95 14.89
N GLY A 98 -4.85 13.85 15.63
CA GLY A 98 -5.62 12.61 15.51
C GLY A 98 -5.09 11.64 14.45
N TYR A 99 -3.89 11.84 13.91
CA TYR A 99 -3.26 10.93 12.97
C TYR A 99 -2.37 9.92 13.70
N VAL A 100 -2.29 8.68 13.19
CA VAL A 100 -1.40 7.66 13.77
C VAL A 100 0.05 8.16 13.69
N CYS A 101 0.71 8.27 14.86
CA CYS A 101 2.13 8.64 14.97
C CYS A 101 3.04 7.49 15.40
N GLU A 102 2.47 6.40 15.94
CA GLU A 102 3.18 5.15 16.24
C GLU A 102 2.25 3.97 16.05
N GLN A 103 2.77 2.90 15.45
CA GLN A 103 2.10 1.60 15.34
C GLN A 103 3.03 0.51 15.86
N THR A 104 2.54 -0.34 16.76
CA THR A 104 3.30 -1.43 17.39
C THR A 104 2.62 -2.76 17.11
N PHE A 105 3.40 -3.77 16.70
CA PHE A 105 2.92 -5.13 16.51
C PHE A 105 3.04 -5.93 17.81
N ILE A 106 1.98 -6.68 18.14
CA ILE A 106 1.88 -7.43 19.38
C ILE A 106 1.62 -8.92 19.14
N ASN A 107 2.11 -9.74 20.05
CA ASN A 107 1.84 -11.17 20.09
C ASN A 107 0.49 -11.49 20.77
N THR A 108 0.15 -12.76 20.92
CA THR A 108 -1.11 -13.22 21.55
C THR A 108 -1.24 -12.85 23.03
N GLU A 109 -0.13 -12.49 23.69
CA GLU A 109 -0.08 -12.07 25.09
C GLU A 109 -0.12 -10.51 25.20
N GLY A 110 -0.28 -9.80 24.08
CA GLY A 110 -0.25 -8.33 24.04
C GLY A 110 1.14 -7.71 24.20
N GLN A 111 2.20 -8.49 24.08
CA GLN A 111 3.58 -8.01 24.19
C GLN A 111 4.10 -7.64 22.79
N ILE A 112 4.96 -6.61 22.71
CA ILE A 112 5.64 -6.23 21.47
C ILE A 112 6.39 -7.42 20.87
N CYS A 113 6.23 -7.63 19.56
CA CYS A 113 6.91 -8.69 18.83
C CYS A 113 7.38 -8.21 17.46
N ASP A 114 8.45 -8.85 16.95
CA ASP A 114 8.86 -8.65 15.57
C ASP A 114 7.90 -9.36 14.62
N THR A 115 7.50 -8.68 13.56
CA THR A 115 6.82 -9.29 12.42
C THR A 115 7.78 -10.25 11.67
N ARG A 116 7.28 -11.02 10.70
CA ARG A 116 8.17 -11.82 9.82
C ARG A 116 9.21 -11.01 9.07
N GLN A 117 8.98 -9.70 8.89
CA GLN A 117 9.91 -8.78 8.25
C GLN A 117 10.92 -8.17 9.24
N GLY A 118 10.90 -8.59 10.51
CA GLY A 118 11.80 -8.10 11.54
C GLY A 118 11.45 -6.72 12.11
N MET A 119 10.27 -6.18 11.78
CA MET A 119 9.77 -4.93 12.33
C MET A 119 8.83 -5.20 13.51
N ALA A 120 8.99 -4.49 14.60
CA ALA A 120 8.07 -4.54 15.75
C ALA A 120 7.27 -3.25 15.90
N ARG A 121 7.79 -2.13 15.38
CA ARG A 121 7.17 -0.82 15.53
C ARG A 121 7.49 0.06 14.32
N SER A 122 6.52 0.89 13.93
CA SER A 122 6.69 2.00 12.99
C SER A 122 6.34 3.31 13.66
N THR A 123 7.09 4.38 13.39
CA THR A 123 6.75 5.74 13.81
C THR A 123 6.48 6.61 12.60
N TYR A 124 5.62 7.62 12.76
CA TYR A 124 5.20 8.52 11.70
C TYR A 124 5.28 9.97 12.17
N VAL A 125 5.71 10.84 11.29
CA VAL A 125 5.59 12.30 11.45
C VAL A 125 4.61 12.78 10.39
N ASN A 126 3.48 13.29 10.81
CA ASN A 126 2.44 13.79 9.91
C ASN A 126 2.42 15.32 9.93
N ASP A 127 1.99 15.94 8.82
CA ASP A 127 1.65 17.35 8.80
C ASP A 127 0.21 17.58 9.33
N GLU A 128 -0.23 18.82 9.33
CA GLU A 128 -1.58 19.22 9.80
C GLU A 128 -2.73 18.66 8.95
N HIS A 129 -2.44 18.16 7.74
CA HIS A 129 -3.40 17.55 6.82
C HIS A 129 -3.38 16.02 6.84
N GLY A 130 -2.49 15.41 7.66
CA GLY A 130 -2.32 13.95 7.76
C GLY A 130 -1.40 13.34 6.70
N ASN A 131 -0.68 14.16 5.93
CA ASN A 131 0.34 13.64 5.03
C ASN A 131 1.53 13.12 5.84
N ASN A 132 1.94 11.88 5.59
CA ASN A 132 3.07 11.27 6.29
C ASN A 132 4.40 11.79 5.73
N LEU A 133 5.04 12.71 6.47
CA LEU A 133 6.31 13.33 6.11
C LEU A 133 7.51 12.42 6.39
N GLU A 134 7.44 11.60 7.44
CA GLU A 134 8.51 10.66 7.81
C GLU A 134 7.92 9.37 8.39
N GLN A 135 8.51 8.24 8.01
CA GLN A 135 8.22 6.92 8.59
C GLN A 135 9.54 6.22 8.92
N TRP A 136 9.60 5.57 10.10
CA TRP A 136 10.77 4.82 10.54
C TRP A 136 10.38 3.48 11.13
N PHE A 137 11.20 2.45 10.87
CA PHE A 137 10.95 1.08 11.27
C PHE A 137 11.91 0.63 12.38
N TYR A 138 11.38 -0.01 13.42
CA TYR A 138 12.13 -0.45 14.59
C TYR A 138 11.84 -1.92 14.87
N ASN A 139 12.87 -2.66 15.28
CA ASN A 139 12.74 -4.01 15.81
C ASN A 139 12.26 -4.00 17.27
N LYS A 140 12.00 -5.19 17.83
CA LYS A 140 11.56 -5.37 19.23
C LYS A 140 12.53 -4.77 20.27
N ALA A 141 13.82 -4.71 19.97
CA ALA A 141 14.83 -4.10 20.86
C ALA A 141 14.83 -2.55 20.79
N GLY A 142 14.00 -1.95 19.92
CA GLY A 142 13.91 -0.50 19.75
C GLY A 142 14.98 0.10 18.84
N ASN A 143 15.76 -0.73 18.14
CA ASN A 143 16.75 -0.27 17.18
C ASN A 143 16.09 -0.13 15.79
N LEU A 144 16.55 0.84 14.99
CA LEU A 144 16.19 0.92 13.58
C LEU A 144 16.50 -0.40 12.88
N CYS A 145 15.58 -0.86 12.05
CA CYS A 145 15.74 -2.09 11.27
C CYS A 145 15.25 -1.88 9.83
N LEU A 146 15.67 -2.77 8.94
CA LEU A 146 15.25 -2.75 7.55
C LEU A 146 13.89 -3.47 7.41
N ASN A 147 13.02 -2.91 6.58
CA ASN A 147 11.82 -3.60 6.10
C ASN A 147 12.16 -4.59 4.96
N ALA A 148 11.16 -5.22 4.36
CA ALA A 148 11.33 -6.16 3.25
C ALA A 148 11.98 -5.55 2.01
N ASP A 149 11.88 -4.22 1.83
CA ASP A 149 12.47 -3.49 0.71
C ASP A 149 13.93 -3.06 0.96
N GLY A 150 14.50 -3.39 2.12
CA GLY A 150 15.85 -3.00 2.51
C GLY A 150 15.95 -1.56 3.01
N VAL A 151 14.86 -1.00 3.52
CA VAL A 151 14.73 0.40 3.93
C VAL A 151 14.42 0.47 5.43
N ALA A 152 15.08 1.35 6.18
CA ALA A 152 14.81 1.59 7.61
C ALA A 152 13.91 2.80 7.85
N GLY A 153 13.80 3.70 6.89
CA GLY A 153 12.92 4.86 6.99
C GLY A 153 12.69 5.52 5.64
N ILE A 154 11.64 6.33 5.58
CA ILE A 154 11.20 7.06 4.40
C ILE A 154 10.94 8.51 4.82
N LYS A 155 11.38 9.47 4.01
CA LYS A 155 10.97 10.89 4.12
C LYS A 155 10.27 11.30 2.84
N ALA A 156 9.13 11.96 2.99
CA ALA A 156 8.28 12.38 1.90
C ALA A 156 8.05 13.89 1.89
N LYS A 157 7.76 14.43 0.71
CA LYS A 157 7.35 15.82 0.49
C LYS A 157 6.05 15.84 -0.29
N PHE A 158 5.19 16.76 0.08
CA PHE A 158 3.90 16.96 -0.56
C PHE A 158 3.81 18.39 -1.10
N ASP A 159 2.97 18.59 -2.10
CA ASP A 159 2.61 19.92 -2.55
C ASP A 159 1.49 20.51 -1.68
N SER A 160 1.09 21.76 -1.97
CA SER A 160 0.08 22.48 -1.19
C SER A 160 -1.34 21.90 -1.29
N VAL A 161 -1.58 20.93 -2.19
CA VAL A 161 -2.88 20.26 -2.34
C VAL A 161 -2.83 18.80 -1.88
N GLY A 162 -1.68 18.36 -1.29
CA GLY A 162 -1.52 17.04 -0.69
C GLY A 162 -1.02 15.95 -1.66
N ASN A 163 -0.55 16.29 -2.86
CA ASN A 163 0.06 15.30 -3.74
C ASN A 163 1.50 15.01 -3.29
N LEU A 164 1.88 13.73 -3.25
CA LEU A 164 3.26 13.30 -3.00
C LEU A 164 4.18 13.72 -4.16
N ILE A 165 5.08 14.68 -3.94
CA ILE A 165 5.99 15.17 -4.98
C ILE A 165 7.38 14.52 -4.94
N GLU A 166 7.81 14.00 -3.79
CA GLU A 166 9.11 13.32 -3.65
C GLU A 166 9.10 12.44 -2.41
N TYR A 167 9.76 11.28 -2.49
CA TYR A 167 10.17 10.56 -1.28
C TYR A 167 11.61 10.05 -1.44
N MET A 168 12.27 9.83 -0.28
CA MET A 168 13.61 9.23 -0.19
C MET A 168 13.63 8.14 0.88
N ASN A 169 14.32 7.05 0.58
CA ASN A 169 14.56 5.90 1.43
C ASN A 169 15.87 6.05 2.20
N TYR A 170 15.91 5.59 3.43
CA TYR A 170 17.04 5.71 4.33
C TYR A 170 17.39 4.38 4.99
N ASP A 171 18.68 4.17 5.23
CA ASP A 171 19.21 3.04 6.00
C ASP A 171 19.14 3.30 7.53
N VAL A 172 19.62 2.34 8.32
CA VAL A 172 19.69 2.42 9.79
C VAL A 172 20.65 3.49 10.32
N LYS A 173 21.47 4.10 9.47
CA LYS A 173 22.37 5.22 9.79
C LYS A 173 21.82 6.56 9.30
N HIS A 174 20.57 6.60 8.87
CA HIS A 174 19.91 7.76 8.26
C HIS A 174 20.61 8.26 6.97
N GLN A 175 21.27 7.35 6.22
CA GLN A 175 21.84 7.67 4.92
C GLN A 175 20.89 7.21 3.81
N PRO A 176 20.75 7.98 2.70
CA PRO A 176 19.98 7.52 1.56
C PRO A 176 20.43 6.15 1.08
N VAL A 177 19.48 5.23 0.82
CA VAL A 177 19.75 3.86 0.42
C VAL A 177 18.87 3.44 -0.75
N LEU A 178 19.38 2.59 -1.63
CA LEU A 178 18.59 1.97 -2.69
C LEU A 178 17.68 0.87 -2.11
N ASP A 179 16.44 0.89 -2.50
CA ASP A 179 15.51 -0.21 -2.26
C ASP A 179 15.77 -1.41 -3.19
N ASN A 180 14.98 -2.46 -3.03
CA ASN A 180 15.07 -3.66 -3.88
C ASN A 180 14.78 -3.42 -5.37
N ASN A 181 14.20 -2.27 -5.74
CA ASN A 181 13.94 -1.87 -7.13
C ASN A 181 15.09 -1.07 -7.74
N GLY A 182 16.09 -0.67 -6.92
CA GLY A 182 17.25 0.09 -7.32
C GLY A 182 17.06 1.59 -7.25
N PHE A 183 16.09 2.09 -6.46
CA PHE A 183 15.88 3.50 -6.21
C PHE A 183 16.17 3.87 -4.75
N ALA A 184 16.79 5.02 -4.54
CA ALA A 184 16.82 5.65 -3.22
C ALA A 184 15.57 6.49 -2.96
N GLY A 185 14.74 6.72 -3.95
CA GLY A 185 13.50 7.47 -3.87
C GLY A 185 12.88 7.70 -5.24
N GLN A 186 11.80 8.46 -5.26
CA GLN A 186 11.14 8.87 -6.49
C GLN A 186 10.66 10.32 -6.39
N ARG A 187 10.57 10.99 -7.54
CA ARG A 187 9.97 12.32 -7.70
C ARG A 187 8.82 12.24 -8.68
N PHE A 188 7.75 13.00 -8.39
CA PHE A 188 6.53 13.04 -9.18
C PHE A 188 6.20 14.47 -9.59
N ALA A 189 5.61 14.63 -10.77
CA ALA A 189 4.93 15.84 -11.19
C ALA A 189 3.51 15.48 -11.64
N TYR A 190 2.60 16.42 -11.48
CA TYR A 190 1.19 16.25 -11.78
C TYR A 190 0.75 17.24 -12.85
N ASN A 191 -0.28 16.88 -13.61
CA ASN A 191 -0.94 17.77 -14.56
C ASN A 191 -2.10 18.53 -13.88
N GLU A 192 -2.77 19.38 -14.64
CA GLU A 192 -3.91 20.18 -14.15
C GLU A 192 -5.11 19.33 -13.68
N LEU A 193 -5.18 18.05 -14.07
CA LEU A 193 -6.20 17.09 -13.63
C LEU A 193 -5.81 16.35 -12.34
N GLY A 194 -4.62 16.65 -11.75
CA GLY A 194 -4.08 15.92 -10.60
C GLY A 194 -3.53 14.53 -10.93
N LEU A 195 -3.34 14.19 -12.20
CA LEU A 195 -2.78 12.92 -12.64
C LEU A 195 -1.26 13.03 -12.77
N ILE A 196 -0.53 11.97 -12.41
CA ILE A 196 0.93 11.93 -12.51
C ILE A 196 1.35 12.10 -13.99
N SER A 197 2.02 13.21 -14.30
CA SER A 197 2.54 13.53 -15.65
C SER A 197 4.00 13.15 -15.84
N GLU A 198 4.78 13.11 -14.76
CA GLU A 198 6.18 12.68 -14.78
C GLU A 198 6.52 11.91 -13.49
N MET A 199 7.36 10.90 -13.64
CA MET A 199 7.91 10.08 -12.56
C MET A 199 9.40 9.87 -12.82
N ALA A 200 10.25 10.17 -11.84
CA ALA A 200 11.69 9.96 -11.93
C ALA A 200 12.18 9.12 -10.75
N GLY A 201 12.95 8.06 -11.01
CA GLY A 201 13.69 7.34 -9.99
C GLY A 201 14.89 8.19 -9.53
N LEU A 202 15.20 8.16 -8.23
CA LEU A 202 16.30 8.92 -7.64
C LEU A 202 17.35 7.97 -7.05
N GLY A 203 18.60 8.28 -7.32
CA GLY A 203 19.76 7.67 -6.67
C GLY A 203 20.01 8.24 -5.27
N VAL A 204 21.00 7.71 -4.58
CA VAL A 204 21.40 8.15 -3.23
C VAL A 204 21.86 9.61 -3.18
N ASP A 205 22.26 10.18 -4.33
CA ASP A 205 22.64 11.60 -4.51
C ASP A 205 21.45 12.51 -4.85
N GLY A 206 20.22 11.96 -4.87
CA GLY A 206 19.00 12.69 -5.22
C GLY A 206 18.85 13.01 -6.71
N LYS A 207 19.73 12.50 -7.58
CA LYS A 207 19.64 12.70 -9.02
C LYS A 207 18.92 11.55 -9.69
N PRO A 208 18.35 11.76 -10.89
CA PRO A 208 17.70 10.70 -11.64
C PRO A 208 18.64 9.51 -11.85
N CYS A 209 18.17 8.32 -11.49
CA CYS A 209 18.85 7.05 -11.71
C CYS A 209 17.96 6.05 -12.44
N ALA A 210 18.57 5.07 -13.08
CA ALA A 210 17.83 4.02 -13.78
C ALA A 210 17.26 3.00 -12.79
N SER A 211 16.02 2.60 -13.02
CA SER A 211 15.44 1.40 -12.41
C SER A 211 16.13 0.12 -12.93
N LYS A 212 15.75 -1.03 -12.35
CA LYS A 212 16.09 -2.33 -12.92
C LYS A 212 15.58 -2.53 -14.36
N GLU A 213 14.53 -1.78 -14.75
CA GLU A 213 13.99 -1.74 -16.12
C GLU A 213 14.74 -0.77 -17.05
N LEU A 214 15.86 -0.20 -16.59
CA LEU A 214 16.70 0.75 -17.33
C LEU A 214 16.01 2.09 -17.62
N VAL A 215 14.97 2.47 -16.88
CA VAL A 215 14.22 3.73 -17.07
C VAL A 215 14.60 4.73 -15.99
N TYR A 216 14.96 5.96 -16.38
CA TYR A 216 15.27 7.08 -15.46
C TYR A 216 14.04 7.94 -15.20
N ILE A 217 13.37 8.36 -16.27
CA ILE A 217 12.20 9.25 -16.21
C ILE A 217 11.11 8.65 -17.10
N THR A 218 9.90 8.60 -16.56
CA THR A 218 8.69 8.23 -17.29
C THR A 218 7.80 9.46 -17.39
N ARG A 219 7.34 9.81 -18.62
CA ARG A 219 6.31 10.83 -18.83
C ARG A 219 5.02 10.21 -19.30
N MET A 220 3.92 10.75 -18.79
CA MET A 220 2.56 10.32 -19.08
C MET A 220 1.76 11.48 -19.62
N THR A 221 1.04 11.24 -20.70
CA THR A 221 0.15 12.23 -21.31
C THR A 221 -1.26 11.67 -21.31
N TYR A 222 -2.21 12.52 -21.01
CA TYR A 222 -3.62 12.17 -20.88
C TYR A 222 -4.48 13.00 -21.82
N ASP A 223 -5.61 12.46 -22.21
CA ASP A 223 -6.65 13.23 -22.89
C ASP A 223 -7.44 14.09 -21.87
N ARG A 224 -8.41 14.87 -22.36
CA ARG A 224 -9.24 15.73 -21.51
C ARG A 224 -10.17 14.97 -20.56
N LYS A 225 -10.39 13.66 -20.81
CA LYS A 225 -11.20 12.77 -19.95
C LYS A 225 -10.35 12.08 -18.87
N GLY A 226 -9.00 12.24 -18.88
CA GLY A 226 -8.08 11.59 -17.99
C GLY A 226 -7.60 10.21 -18.47
N ASN A 227 -7.89 9.80 -19.70
CA ASN A 227 -7.37 8.55 -20.24
C ASN A 227 -5.91 8.70 -20.61
N LEU A 228 -5.05 7.74 -20.19
CA LEU A 228 -3.62 7.73 -20.52
C LEU A 228 -3.41 7.42 -22.00
N ILE A 229 -3.10 8.45 -22.80
CA ILE A 229 -2.89 8.32 -24.25
C ILE A 229 -1.44 8.04 -24.64
N ARG A 230 -0.47 8.36 -23.78
CA ARG A 230 0.95 8.10 -24.05
C ARG A 230 1.73 7.93 -22.76
N ARG A 231 2.64 6.93 -22.75
CA ARG A 231 3.71 6.76 -21.76
C ARG A 231 5.03 6.66 -22.48
N ALA A 232 6.03 7.43 -22.08
CA ALA A 232 7.32 7.50 -22.74
C ALA A 232 8.47 7.49 -21.72
N PHE A 233 9.56 6.82 -22.05
CA PHE A 233 10.74 6.65 -21.23
C PHE A 233 11.87 7.56 -21.70
N TYR A 234 12.52 8.22 -20.76
CA TYR A 234 13.57 9.19 -21.03
C TYR A 234 14.84 8.88 -20.24
N ASP A 235 15.97 9.37 -20.76
CA ASP A 235 17.27 9.37 -20.10
C ASP A 235 17.27 10.25 -18.84
N ALA A 236 18.37 10.23 -18.08
CA ALA A 236 18.54 11.04 -16.86
C ALA A 236 18.40 12.56 -17.09
N SER A 237 18.61 13.05 -18.31
CA SER A 237 18.44 14.46 -18.67
C SER A 237 16.97 14.82 -18.95
N GLY A 238 16.11 13.84 -19.14
CA GLY A 238 14.71 14.01 -19.55
C GLY A 238 14.54 14.52 -20.99
N LYS A 239 15.59 14.51 -21.81
CA LYS A 239 15.56 15.09 -23.15
C LYS A 239 15.51 14.07 -24.27
N LYS A 240 16.07 12.87 -24.05
CA LYS A 240 16.14 11.83 -25.08
C LYS A 240 15.31 10.63 -24.68
N LEU A 241 14.50 10.14 -25.61
CA LEU A 241 13.84 8.84 -25.47
C LEU A 241 14.89 7.75 -25.34
N MET A 242 14.62 6.78 -24.47
CA MET A 242 15.44 5.61 -24.24
C MET A 242 14.63 4.33 -24.26
N LEU A 243 15.26 3.22 -24.54
CA LEU A 243 14.62 1.91 -24.50
C LEU A 243 14.62 1.40 -23.05
N ASN A 244 13.51 0.83 -22.63
CA ASN A 244 13.43 -0.01 -21.44
C ASN A 244 14.06 -1.40 -21.72
N ARG A 245 14.00 -2.29 -20.75
CA ARG A 245 14.52 -3.66 -20.85
C ARG A 245 13.87 -4.46 -21.99
N GLU A 246 12.58 -4.20 -22.27
CA GLU A 246 11.80 -4.88 -23.32
C GLU A 246 12.04 -4.31 -24.72
N GLY A 247 12.87 -3.27 -24.84
CA GLY A 247 13.28 -2.69 -26.11
C GLY A 247 12.31 -1.68 -26.72
N GLU A 248 11.42 -1.11 -25.91
CA GLU A 248 10.50 -0.04 -26.26
C GLU A 248 10.84 1.25 -25.54
N ALA A 249 10.60 2.41 -26.20
CA ALA A 249 10.73 3.73 -25.59
C ALA A 249 9.41 4.23 -24.99
N GLY A 250 8.35 3.45 -25.10
CA GLY A 250 7.04 3.70 -24.55
C GLY A 250 5.93 3.13 -25.40
N TRP A 251 4.71 3.54 -25.09
CA TRP A 251 3.52 3.15 -25.83
C TRP A 251 2.50 4.27 -25.92
N GLU A 252 1.62 4.17 -26.92
CA GLU A 252 0.46 5.02 -27.14
C GLU A 252 -0.81 4.20 -27.12
N ASN A 253 -1.86 4.76 -26.51
CA ASN A 253 -3.17 4.18 -26.42
C ASN A 253 -4.18 5.01 -27.22
N THR A 254 -5.14 4.35 -27.83
CA THR A 254 -6.28 4.97 -28.50
C THR A 254 -7.57 4.50 -27.83
N TYR A 255 -8.47 5.43 -27.57
CA TYR A 255 -9.75 5.18 -26.92
C TYR A 255 -10.91 5.58 -27.83
N ASP A 256 -12.04 4.89 -27.70
CA ASP A 256 -13.29 5.27 -28.35
C ASP A 256 -13.97 6.45 -27.61
N GLU A 257 -15.11 6.89 -28.13
CA GLU A 257 -15.91 7.98 -27.54
C GLU A 257 -16.45 7.64 -26.13
N HIS A 258 -16.57 6.36 -25.79
CA HIS A 258 -17.01 5.85 -24.49
C HIS A 258 -15.86 5.67 -23.48
N GLY A 259 -14.59 5.86 -23.91
CA GLY A 259 -13.41 5.68 -23.08
C GLY A 259 -12.90 4.24 -23.02
N ASN A 260 -13.36 3.35 -23.91
CA ASN A 260 -12.80 2.00 -24.02
C ASN A 260 -11.51 2.03 -24.82
N LEU A 261 -10.48 1.30 -24.34
CA LEU A 261 -9.21 1.13 -25.05
C LEU A 261 -9.47 0.29 -26.33
N VAL A 262 -9.25 0.90 -27.51
CA VAL A 262 -9.48 0.23 -28.80
C VAL A 262 -8.18 -0.17 -29.51
N ALA A 263 -7.06 0.49 -29.20
CA ALA A 263 -5.75 0.13 -29.73
C ALA A 263 -4.63 0.60 -28.80
N TYR A 264 -3.51 -0.12 -28.84
CA TYR A 264 -2.23 0.36 -28.28
C TYR A 264 -1.07 -0.01 -29.22
N ALA A 265 -0.02 0.79 -29.22
CA ALA A 265 1.18 0.55 -30.01
C ALA A 265 2.44 0.94 -29.23
N PHE A 266 3.46 0.11 -29.27
CA PHE A 266 4.80 0.44 -28.76
C PHE A 266 5.57 1.26 -29.79
N PHE A 267 6.46 2.12 -29.32
CA PHE A 267 7.34 2.91 -30.18
C PHE A 267 8.80 2.88 -29.71
N GLY A 268 9.72 3.02 -30.66
CA GLY A 268 11.16 3.10 -30.43
C GLY A 268 11.64 4.53 -30.14
N THR A 269 12.96 4.69 -29.99
CA THR A 269 13.58 5.99 -29.71
C THR A 269 13.48 7.00 -30.87
N ASP A 270 13.14 6.53 -32.07
CA ASP A 270 12.82 7.38 -33.25
C ASP A 270 11.33 7.78 -33.31
N GLY A 271 10.54 7.34 -32.32
CA GLY A 271 9.11 7.60 -32.24
C GLY A 271 8.25 6.76 -33.18
N LYS A 272 8.86 5.81 -33.92
CA LYS A 272 8.11 4.93 -34.82
C LYS A 272 7.66 3.65 -34.12
N PRO A 273 6.58 3.02 -34.60
CA PRO A 273 6.12 1.73 -34.06
C PRO A 273 7.25 0.69 -34.03
N CYS A 274 7.32 -0.05 -32.94
CA CYS A 274 8.28 -1.15 -32.75
C CYS A 274 7.58 -2.36 -32.12
N VAL A 275 8.31 -3.48 -32.08
CA VAL A 275 7.87 -4.71 -31.41
C VAL A 275 8.53 -4.78 -30.04
N SER A 276 7.72 -4.97 -28.98
CA SER A 276 8.22 -5.28 -27.64
C SER A 276 8.75 -6.71 -27.59
N LYS A 277 9.91 -6.92 -26.95
CA LYS A 277 10.48 -8.27 -26.73
C LYS A 277 9.70 -9.07 -25.69
N GLY A 278 8.89 -8.44 -24.87
CA GLY A 278 8.07 -9.06 -23.83
C GLY A 278 6.76 -9.69 -24.34
N LEU A 279 6.42 -9.51 -25.61
CA LEU A 279 5.26 -10.16 -26.23
C LEU A 279 5.69 -11.48 -26.89
N HIS A 280 5.58 -12.58 -26.15
CA HIS A 280 5.68 -13.95 -26.65
C HIS A 280 4.35 -14.66 -26.47
#